data_fbeb9da46e4a8465c8b83d23d8385851
#
_entry.id   fbeb9da46e4a8465c8b83d23d8385851
#
_cell.length_a   1.000
_cell.length_b   1.000
_cell.length_c   1.000
_cell.angle_alpha   90.00
_cell.angle_beta   90.00
_cell.angle_gamma   90.00
#
_symmetry.space_group_name_H-M   'P 1'
#
loop_
_entity.id
_entity.type
_entity.pdbx_description
1 polymer ?
#
loop_
_entity_poly.entity_id
_entity_poly.type
_entity_poly.pdbx_seq_one_letter_code
_entity_poly.pdbx_strand_id
1 'polypeptide(L)'
;MTSTVLSISLSLSTSLLLASTSFAQGGAQGTHGNNKAPAHGAESQAGRQAAAAETIDWKAAEQGILENHVQLTFSDRFVKAGESYFSADDKRIIFQAVEKPKDGSEPEPFYAMYVGDVARSSAGAITGIENIKRLSPPGSANTCGWFDPTDPMTVIFASTLGAPSESEVPGYQRGSGRYRWMFPPEMRVVLCDLKKADGSANWQSSLQPIIGDGKAYVAEGSTTTDGKWLIYCDLTQNQGDIFVMNRQNGDKIPLVEAPGYDGGPFFSPDNKRICYRSDRAGNNMLQVYVADLAFDATGHITGISAEYQVTRDANVNWCPYFHPSGKFLVFASSAASHSNYEVFSIDAGVVDRDGVKQVRYGTNQRRVTHATGADVLPVFSHDGKWLLWTGQRGDDKSSQLFVAEWKLPADPKIEMPGNVSHGSGATKPAGSSR
;
A
#
# COMPACT_ATOMS: atom_id res chain seq x y z
N MET A 1 -19.16 -73.56 2.08
CA MET A 1 -18.07 -73.58 1.11
C MET A 1 -17.22 -72.36 1.40
N THR A 2 -16.16 -72.59 2.11
CA THR A 2 -15.16 -71.62 2.60
C THR A 2 -14.08 -71.40 1.53
N SER A 3 -13.79 -70.18 1.14
CA SER A 3 -12.60 -69.88 0.36
C SER A 3 -11.81 -68.83 1.08
N THR A 4 -10.69 -69.23 1.56
CA THR A 4 -9.60 -68.46 2.18
C THR A 4 -8.79 -67.80 1.11
N VAL A 5 -8.57 -66.48 1.19
CA VAL A 5 -7.60 -65.75 0.35
C VAL A 5 -6.46 -65.28 1.23
N LEU A 6 -5.29 -65.74 0.86
CA LEU A 6 -3.99 -65.53 1.47
C LEU A 6 -3.46 -64.13 1.11
N SER A 7 -3.14 -63.31 2.11
CA SER A 7 -2.50 -62.01 1.93
C SER A 7 -0.97 -62.19 1.98
N ILE A 8 -0.28 -61.83 0.90
CA ILE A 8 1.18 -61.73 0.89
C ILE A 8 1.53 -60.21 0.96
N SER A 9 2.11 -59.83 2.07
CA SER A 9 2.69 -58.52 2.28
C SER A 9 4.13 -58.53 1.74
N LEU A 10 4.39 -57.70 0.72
CA LEU A 10 5.74 -57.42 0.22
C LEU A 10 6.13 -56.02 0.68
N SER A 11 7.04 -55.93 1.64
CA SER A 11 7.68 -54.70 2.09
C SER A 11 8.81 -54.34 1.14
N LEU A 12 8.66 -53.25 0.36
CA LEU A 12 9.79 -52.62 -0.33
C LEU A 12 10.06 -51.30 0.38
N SER A 13 11.16 -51.26 1.11
CA SER A 13 11.78 -50.05 1.65
C SER A 13 12.56 -49.36 0.53
N THR A 14 12.01 -48.25 0.01
CA THR A 14 12.77 -47.30 -0.82
C THR A 14 12.95 -46.00 -0.04
N SER A 15 14.17 -45.81 0.44
CA SER A 15 14.65 -44.54 1.01
C SER A 15 14.67 -43.48 -0.10
N LEU A 16 13.70 -42.57 -0.09
CA LEU A 16 13.75 -41.37 -0.93
C LEU A 16 14.37 -40.25 -0.09
N LEU A 17 15.59 -39.85 -0.44
CA LEU A 17 16.21 -38.61 0.03
C LEU A 17 15.33 -37.46 -0.50
N LEU A 18 14.59 -36.81 0.37
CA LEU A 18 14.01 -35.49 0.12
C LEU A 18 15.12 -34.45 0.27
N ALA A 19 15.62 -33.97 -0.84
CA ALA A 19 16.40 -32.74 -0.86
C ALA A 19 15.44 -31.58 -0.60
N SER A 20 15.48 -31.05 0.62
CA SER A 20 14.84 -29.79 0.97
C SER A 20 15.62 -28.65 0.30
N THR A 21 15.14 -28.11 -0.80
CA THR A 21 15.61 -26.84 -1.33
C THR A 21 14.96 -25.71 -0.55
N SER A 22 15.61 -25.31 0.52
CA SER A 22 15.36 -24.04 1.16
C SER A 22 15.84 -22.93 0.20
N PHE A 23 14.90 -22.14 -0.33
CA PHE A 23 15.24 -20.89 -0.99
C PHE A 23 15.67 -19.87 0.08
N ALA A 24 16.99 -19.83 0.32
CA ALA A 24 17.62 -18.75 1.04
C ALA A 24 17.63 -17.51 0.13
N GLN A 25 17.08 -16.42 0.63
CA GLN A 25 17.28 -15.08 0.10
C GLN A 25 18.80 -14.81 0.06
N GLY A 26 19.35 -14.59 -1.15
CA GLY A 26 20.74 -14.32 -1.38
C GLY A 26 21.19 -12.99 -0.83
N GLY A 27 21.77 -12.99 0.36
CA GLY A 27 22.66 -11.94 0.81
C GLY A 27 24.05 -12.18 0.20
N ALA A 28 24.53 -11.27 -0.64
CA ALA A 28 25.88 -11.31 -1.17
C ALA A 28 26.89 -11.19 -0.03
N GLN A 29 27.55 -12.29 0.31
CA GLN A 29 28.77 -12.28 1.14
C GLN A 29 29.97 -12.15 0.20
N GLY A 30 30.62 -10.97 0.26
CA GLY A 30 31.95 -10.77 -0.34
C GLY A 30 33.00 -11.59 0.39
N THR A 31 33.76 -12.38 -0.37
CA THR A 31 34.90 -13.13 0.10
C THR A 31 36.01 -12.20 0.54
N HIS A 32 36.49 -12.37 1.78
CA HIS A 32 37.68 -11.70 2.31
C HIS A 32 38.96 -12.24 1.66
N GLY A 33 39.61 -11.39 0.87
CA GLY A 33 41.04 -11.52 0.55
C GLY A 33 41.87 -10.76 1.60
N ASN A 34 42.73 -11.48 2.31
CA ASN A 34 43.72 -10.89 3.20
C ASN A 34 44.76 -10.07 2.42
N ASN A 35 44.76 -8.75 2.59
CA ASN A 35 45.96 -7.94 2.34
C ASN A 35 46.18 -6.97 3.50
N LYS A 36 47.29 -7.20 4.20
CA LYS A 36 47.85 -6.28 5.21
C LYS A 36 48.25 -4.97 4.56
N ALA A 37 47.72 -3.86 5.05
CA ALA A 37 48.25 -2.50 4.82
C ALA A 37 48.68 -1.87 6.14
N PRO A 38 49.68 -0.96 6.11
CA PRO A 38 50.41 -0.54 7.30
C PRO A 38 49.70 0.49 8.14
N ALA A 39 50.01 0.51 9.42
CA ALA A 39 49.52 1.44 10.42
C ALA A 39 49.97 2.87 10.14
N HIS A 40 49.04 3.82 10.10
CA HIS A 40 49.30 5.25 10.30
C HIS A 40 48.16 5.90 11.11
N GLY A 41 48.61 6.52 12.23
CA GLY A 41 48.04 7.75 12.78
C GLY A 41 46.71 7.62 13.50
N ALA A 42 46.77 7.45 14.84
CA ALA A 42 45.66 7.81 15.71
C ALA A 42 45.47 9.32 15.68
N GLU A 43 44.39 9.81 15.02
CA GLU A 43 43.86 11.14 15.23
C GLU A 43 42.52 11.06 15.96
N SER A 44 42.45 11.86 17.01
CA SER A 44 41.42 11.95 18.02
C SER A 44 40.02 12.17 17.44
N GLN A 45 39.12 11.22 17.68
CA GLN A 45 37.68 11.42 17.61
C GLN A 45 37.19 12.18 18.87
N ALA A 46 37.42 13.46 18.93
CA ALA A 46 36.76 14.36 19.87
C ALA A 46 35.88 15.34 19.03
N GLY A 47 34.57 15.28 19.24
CA GLY A 47 33.67 16.37 18.90
C GLY A 47 32.91 16.30 17.58
N ARG A 48 32.17 15.23 17.27
CA ARG A 48 30.91 15.37 16.56
C ARG A 48 29.78 15.38 17.56
N GLN A 49 29.50 16.56 18.11
CA GLN A 49 28.18 16.82 18.67
C GLN A 49 27.14 16.47 17.59
N ALA A 50 26.29 15.49 17.88
CA ALA A 50 25.09 15.26 17.11
C ALA A 50 24.31 16.58 17.14
N ALA A 51 24.27 17.28 16.03
CA ALA A 51 23.37 18.41 15.85
C ALA A 51 21.97 17.86 16.21
N ALA A 52 21.33 18.46 17.20
CA ALA A 52 19.95 18.17 17.53
C ALA A 52 19.17 18.29 16.23
N ALA A 53 18.52 17.19 15.81
CA ALA A 53 17.69 17.23 14.63
C ALA A 53 16.68 18.36 14.85
N GLU A 54 16.74 19.39 14.01
CA GLU A 54 15.75 20.47 14.04
C GLU A 54 14.38 19.80 13.96
N THR A 55 13.56 20.00 14.99
CA THR A 55 12.17 19.54 14.98
C THR A 55 11.44 20.40 13.96
N ILE A 56 11.23 19.85 12.77
CA ILE A 56 10.46 20.52 11.72
C ILE A 56 9.05 20.78 12.27
N ASP A 57 8.62 22.03 12.26
CA ASP A 57 7.20 22.35 12.43
C ASP A 57 6.45 21.88 11.17
N TRP A 58 6.04 20.61 11.20
CA TRP A 58 5.39 19.98 10.06
C TRP A 58 4.05 20.65 9.70
N LYS A 59 3.35 21.25 10.69
CA LYS A 59 2.10 21.98 10.44
C LYS A 59 2.36 23.21 9.59
N ALA A 60 3.41 23.98 9.92
CA ALA A 60 3.81 25.11 9.11
C ALA A 60 4.32 24.68 7.72
N ALA A 61 5.07 23.56 7.64
CA ALA A 61 5.58 23.05 6.35
C ALA A 61 4.47 22.53 5.41
N GLU A 62 3.36 22.03 5.96
CA GLU A 62 2.21 21.51 5.21
C GLU A 62 1.16 22.59 4.91
N GLN A 63 1.26 23.76 5.51
CA GLN A 63 0.31 24.86 5.31
C GLN A 63 0.15 25.22 3.82
N GLY A 64 -1.09 25.37 3.36
CA GLY A 64 -1.42 25.63 1.95
C GLY A 64 -1.38 24.38 1.06
N ILE A 65 -1.01 23.21 1.61
CA ILE A 65 -1.13 21.90 0.98
C ILE A 65 -2.19 21.09 1.69
N LEU A 66 -2.02 20.93 3.01
CA LEU A 66 -2.91 20.26 3.92
C LEU A 66 -3.31 21.20 5.05
N GLU A 67 -4.59 21.27 5.35
CA GLU A 67 -5.15 22.06 6.44
C GLU A 67 -6.13 21.22 7.26
N ASN A 68 -6.49 21.70 8.45
CA ASN A 68 -7.51 21.05 9.30
C ASN A 68 -7.21 19.57 9.56
N HIS A 69 -5.97 19.26 9.97
CA HIS A 69 -5.53 17.90 10.28
C HIS A 69 -6.33 17.33 11.46
N VAL A 70 -6.84 16.11 11.29
CA VAL A 70 -7.58 15.36 12.31
C VAL A 70 -6.96 13.97 12.44
N GLN A 71 -6.62 13.56 13.66
CA GLN A 71 -6.30 12.17 13.97
C GLN A 71 -7.60 11.39 14.17
N LEU A 72 -7.75 10.25 13.48
CA LEU A 72 -8.99 9.46 13.47
C LEU A 72 -8.95 8.25 14.40
N THR A 73 -7.76 7.67 14.60
CA THR A 73 -7.56 6.52 15.49
C THR A 73 -6.50 6.84 16.54
N PHE A 74 -6.59 6.20 17.71
CA PHE A 74 -5.75 6.54 18.86
C PHE A 74 -5.22 5.29 19.55
N SER A 75 -4.05 5.39 20.19
CA SER A 75 -3.36 4.30 20.86
C SER A 75 -4.01 3.80 22.15
N ASP A 76 -4.99 4.52 22.67
CA ASP A 76 -5.85 4.05 23.76
C ASP A 76 -6.75 2.89 23.34
N ARG A 77 -7.14 2.85 22.05
CA ARG A 77 -7.95 1.78 21.44
C ARG A 77 -7.16 0.87 20.51
N PHE A 78 -6.30 1.42 19.66
CA PHE A 78 -5.58 0.65 18.65
C PHE A 78 -4.07 0.73 18.85
N VAL A 79 -3.42 -0.40 19.07
CA VAL A 79 -1.95 -0.50 19.12
C VAL A 79 -1.33 0.09 17.86
N LYS A 80 -1.98 -0.15 16.71
CA LYS A 80 -1.67 0.43 15.41
C LYS A 80 -2.91 0.37 14.51
N ALA A 81 -3.06 1.35 13.64
CA ALA A 81 -4.05 1.39 12.56
C ALA A 81 -3.36 1.82 11.27
N GLY A 82 -3.89 1.38 10.14
CA GLY A 82 -3.32 1.70 8.82
C GLY A 82 -4.25 1.32 7.69
N GLU A 83 -3.82 1.57 6.48
CA GLU A 83 -4.48 1.27 5.22
C GLU A 83 -6.00 1.44 5.27
N SER A 84 -6.48 2.51 4.73
CA SER A 84 -7.88 2.90 4.88
C SER A 84 -8.41 3.53 3.59
N TYR A 85 -9.72 3.34 3.34
CA TYR A 85 -10.38 3.83 2.14
C TYR A 85 -11.76 4.37 2.47
N PHE A 86 -12.19 5.42 1.76
CA PHE A 86 -13.54 5.97 1.88
C PHE A 86 -14.57 5.11 1.14
N SER A 87 -15.82 5.12 1.64
CA SER A 87 -16.98 4.68 0.86
C SER A 87 -17.26 5.66 -0.28
N ALA A 88 -17.93 5.21 -1.35
CA ALA A 88 -18.23 6.04 -2.52
C ALA A 88 -18.99 7.34 -2.20
N ASP A 89 -19.72 7.40 -1.10
CA ASP A 89 -20.42 8.58 -0.61
C ASP A 89 -19.66 9.39 0.45
N ASP A 90 -18.40 9.03 0.72
CA ASP A 90 -17.50 9.63 1.72
C ASP A 90 -18.06 9.67 3.16
N LYS A 91 -19.03 8.79 3.47
CA LYS A 91 -19.65 8.73 4.80
C LYS A 91 -19.06 7.68 5.72
N ARG A 92 -18.26 6.74 5.19
CA ARG A 92 -17.60 5.70 5.95
C ARG A 92 -16.16 5.54 5.51
N ILE A 93 -15.38 4.94 6.39
CA ILE A 93 -14.06 4.39 6.04
C ILE A 93 -13.98 2.93 6.43
N ILE A 94 -13.30 2.13 5.61
CA ILE A 94 -12.82 0.79 5.96
C ILE A 94 -11.33 0.89 6.24
N PHE A 95 -10.85 0.20 7.27
CA PHE A 95 -9.44 0.28 7.66
C PHE A 95 -8.99 -0.98 8.39
N GLN A 96 -7.69 -1.23 8.38
CA GLN A 96 -7.07 -2.30 9.15
C GLN A 96 -6.47 -1.77 10.45
N ALA A 97 -6.61 -2.51 11.55
CA ALA A 97 -6.03 -2.14 12.84
C ALA A 97 -5.75 -3.35 13.72
N VAL A 98 -4.87 -3.16 14.70
CA VAL A 98 -4.66 -4.09 15.83
C VAL A 98 -5.27 -3.43 17.05
N GLU A 99 -6.38 -3.98 17.56
CA GLU A 99 -7.08 -3.43 18.73
C GLU A 99 -6.34 -3.79 20.01
N LYS A 100 -6.33 -2.87 20.97
CA LYS A 100 -5.78 -3.08 22.30
C LYS A 100 -6.82 -3.79 23.16
N PRO A 101 -6.53 -4.99 23.70
CA PRO A 101 -7.48 -5.71 24.54
C PRO A 101 -7.79 -4.92 25.83
N LYS A 102 -9.07 -4.86 26.19
CA LYS A 102 -9.53 -4.14 27.40
C LYS A 102 -9.18 -4.86 28.70
N ASP A 103 -8.99 -6.16 28.63
CA ASP A 103 -8.63 -7.02 29.78
C ASP A 103 -7.11 -7.08 30.05
N GLY A 104 -6.31 -6.35 29.25
CA GLY A 104 -4.86 -6.33 29.38
C GLY A 104 -4.13 -7.55 28.83
N SER A 105 -4.83 -8.44 28.11
CA SER A 105 -4.19 -9.54 27.38
C SER A 105 -3.32 -9.01 26.23
N GLU A 106 -2.50 -9.89 25.65
CA GLU A 106 -1.70 -9.52 24.47
C GLU A 106 -2.60 -9.23 23.25
N PRO A 107 -2.32 -8.18 22.48
CA PRO A 107 -3.02 -7.90 21.25
C PRO A 107 -2.87 -9.02 20.21
N GLU A 108 -3.87 -9.19 19.34
CA GLU A 108 -3.73 -10.07 18.19
C GLU A 108 -2.52 -9.65 17.34
N PRO A 109 -1.71 -10.60 16.81
CA PRO A 109 -0.48 -10.26 16.08
C PRO A 109 -0.75 -9.64 14.71
N PHE A 110 -1.92 -9.93 14.12
CA PHE A 110 -2.28 -9.51 12.76
C PHE A 110 -3.31 -8.39 12.76
N TYR A 111 -3.37 -7.66 11.67
CA TYR A 111 -4.42 -6.68 11.47
C TYR A 111 -5.79 -7.35 11.34
N ALA A 112 -6.76 -6.80 12.06
CA ALA A 112 -8.18 -7.05 11.83
C ALA A 112 -8.75 -5.94 10.94
N MET A 113 -9.84 -6.22 10.22
CA MET A 113 -10.54 -5.26 9.38
C MET A 113 -11.69 -4.61 10.15
N TYR A 114 -11.81 -3.29 10.02
CA TYR A 114 -12.83 -2.46 10.67
C TYR A 114 -13.53 -1.56 9.65
N VAL A 115 -14.75 -1.15 9.99
CA VAL A 115 -15.50 -0.08 9.33
C VAL A 115 -15.95 0.93 10.38
N GLY A 116 -15.96 2.22 10.02
CA GLY A 116 -16.47 3.28 10.88
C GLY A 116 -17.17 4.37 10.07
N ASP A 117 -18.11 5.07 10.70
CA ASP A 117 -18.80 6.21 10.11
C ASP A 117 -17.92 7.46 10.26
N VAL A 118 -17.84 8.27 9.21
CA VAL A 118 -17.11 9.56 9.21
C VAL A 118 -17.95 10.61 9.93
N ALA A 119 -17.49 11.05 11.10
CA ALA A 119 -18.09 12.15 11.84
C ALA A 119 -17.73 13.48 11.18
N ARG A 120 -18.72 14.35 11.02
CA ARG A 120 -18.54 15.68 10.42
C ARG A 120 -19.18 16.77 11.27
N SER A 121 -18.57 17.96 11.25
CA SER A 121 -19.17 19.16 11.81
C SER A 121 -20.36 19.64 10.97
N SER A 122 -21.12 20.59 11.49
CA SER A 122 -22.21 21.25 10.75
C SER A 122 -21.73 21.98 9.48
N ALA A 123 -20.44 22.34 9.41
CA ALA A 123 -19.80 22.92 8.23
C ALA A 123 -19.27 21.86 7.25
N GLY A 124 -19.45 20.56 7.52
CA GLY A 124 -19.02 19.45 6.67
C GLY A 124 -17.56 19.00 6.86
N ALA A 125 -16.80 19.64 7.76
CA ALA A 125 -15.43 19.23 8.06
C ALA A 125 -15.41 17.89 8.80
N ILE A 126 -14.48 16.99 8.45
CA ILE A 126 -14.26 15.72 9.17
C ILE A 126 -13.75 16.05 10.57
N THR A 127 -14.35 15.43 11.58
CA THR A 127 -14.00 15.63 12.98
C THR A 127 -13.57 14.35 13.68
N GLY A 128 -13.77 13.18 13.07
CA GLY A 128 -13.41 11.89 13.63
C GLY A 128 -14.07 10.73 12.90
N ILE A 129 -14.02 9.56 13.52
CA ILE A 129 -14.80 8.38 13.13
C ILE A 129 -15.56 7.84 14.33
N GLU A 130 -16.73 7.30 14.07
CA GLU A 130 -17.63 6.75 15.10
C GLU A 130 -18.23 5.42 14.63
N ASN A 131 -19.00 4.75 15.49
CA ASN A 131 -19.67 3.48 15.20
C ASN A 131 -18.73 2.40 14.63
N ILE A 132 -17.47 2.38 15.13
CA ILE A 132 -16.43 1.47 14.62
C ILE A 132 -16.80 0.03 14.95
N LYS A 133 -16.86 -0.81 13.90
CA LYS A 133 -17.16 -2.25 13.99
C LYS A 133 -16.04 -3.08 13.36
N ARG A 134 -15.69 -4.19 14.00
CA ARG A 134 -14.78 -5.20 13.44
C ARG A 134 -15.53 -6.06 12.43
N LEU A 135 -14.90 -6.33 11.28
CA LEU A 135 -15.44 -7.13 10.18
C LEU A 135 -14.81 -8.50 10.04
N SER A 136 -13.59 -8.67 10.47
CA SER A 136 -12.83 -9.91 10.28
C SER A 136 -12.92 -10.87 11.47
N PRO A 137 -12.76 -12.19 11.23
CA PRO A 137 -12.73 -13.18 12.30
C PRO A 137 -11.55 -12.96 13.27
N PRO A 138 -11.71 -13.30 14.56
CA PRO A 138 -10.60 -13.32 15.50
C PRO A 138 -9.44 -14.20 15.03
N GLY A 139 -8.20 -13.73 15.22
CA GLY A 139 -6.98 -14.47 14.88
C GLY A 139 -6.63 -14.51 13.39
N SER A 140 -7.50 -14.02 12.49
CA SER A 140 -7.20 -13.96 11.06
C SER A 140 -6.27 -12.79 10.72
N ALA A 141 -5.45 -12.94 9.68
CA ALA A 141 -4.71 -11.83 9.06
C ALA A 141 -5.57 -11.20 7.96
N ASN A 142 -5.61 -9.85 7.91
CA ASN A 142 -6.48 -9.12 7.00
C ASN A 142 -5.78 -7.87 6.47
N THR A 143 -6.13 -7.46 5.23
CA THR A 143 -5.60 -6.27 4.57
C THR A 143 -6.53 -5.78 3.44
N CYS A 144 -6.26 -4.60 2.90
CA CYS A 144 -6.82 -4.09 1.63
C CYS A 144 -8.34 -4.12 1.57
N GLY A 145 -9.00 -3.43 2.51
CA GLY A 145 -10.46 -3.29 2.49
C GLY A 145 -10.93 -2.30 1.43
N TRP A 146 -12.07 -2.57 0.79
CA TRP A 146 -12.66 -1.71 -0.23
C TRP A 146 -14.18 -1.73 -0.19
N PHE A 147 -14.83 -0.58 -0.38
CA PHE A 147 -16.29 -0.52 -0.50
C PHE A 147 -16.75 -0.86 -1.91
N ASP A 148 -17.85 -1.60 -2.02
CA ASP A 148 -18.53 -1.74 -3.30
C ASP A 148 -19.15 -0.39 -3.69
N PRO A 149 -18.83 0.16 -4.87
CA PRO A 149 -19.31 1.48 -5.26
C PRO A 149 -20.81 1.49 -5.58
N THR A 150 -21.42 0.33 -5.84
CA THR A 150 -22.82 0.18 -6.20
C THR A 150 -23.73 -0.18 -5.01
N ASP A 151 -23.15 -0.71 -3.92
CA ASP A 151 -23.84 -0.99 -2.67
C ASP A 151 -22.97 -0.59 -1.46
N PRO A 152 -23.23 0.56 -0.83
CA PRO A 152 -22.43 1.04 0.30
C PRO A 152 -22.51 0.15 1.56
N MET A 153 -23.39 -0.85 1.55
CA MET A 153 -23.49 -1.87 2.61
C MET A 153 -22.69 -3.15 2.28
N THR A 154 -21.98 -3.17 1.17
CA THR A 154 -21.11 -4.28 0.78
C THR A 154 -19.66 -3.81 0.75
N VAL A 155 -18.76 -4.60 1.34
CA VAL A 155 -17.32 -4.39 1.28
C VAL A 155 -16.62 -5.67 0.86
N ILE A 156 -15.44 -5.51 0.29
CA ILE A 156 -14.49 -6.60 0.09
C ILE A 156 -13.23 -6.32 0.90
N PHE A 157 -12.54 -7.36 1.31
CA PHE A 157 -11.20 -7.25 1.89
C PHE A 157 -10.46 -8.59 1.74
N ALA A 158 -9.14 -8.55 1.87
CA ALA A 158 -8.38 -9.80 1.90
C ALA A 158 -8.31 -10.35 3.32
N SER A 159 -8.51 -11.67 3.46
CA SER A 159 -8.56 -12.36 4.75
C SER A 159 -8.07 -13.80 4.64
N THR A 160 -7.38 -14.27 5.66
CA THR A 160 -7.06 -15.70 5.84
C THR A 160 -8.24 -16.50 6.41
N LEU A 161 -9.29 -15.80 6.89
CA LEU A 161 -10.50 -16.34 7.54
C LEU A 161 -10.25 -17.12 8.84
N GLY A 162 -9.02 -17.39 9.19
CA GLY A 162 -8.53 -18.04 10.39
C GLY A 162 -7.08 -17.70 10.62
N ALA A 163 -6.44 -18.29 11.63
CA ALA A 163 -5.02 -18.07 11.89
C ALA A 163 -4.18 -18.52 10.68
N PRO A 164 -3.30 -17.66 10.13
CA PRO A 164 -2.42 -18.07 9.06
C PRO A 164 -1.38 -19.09 9.54
N SER A 165 -0.86 -19.91 8.61
CA SER A 165 0.20 -20.89 8.91
C SER A 165 1.53 -20.20 9.22
N GLU A 166 1.79 -19.00 8.63
CA GLU A 166 2.93 -18.17 8.93
C GLU A 166 2.66 -17.30 10.16
N SER A 167 3.53 -17.39 11.17
CA SER A 167 3.39 -16.64 12.43
C SER A 167 4.20 -15.34 12.47
N GLU A 168 4.91 -15.01 11.41
CA GLU A 168 5.75 -13.82 11.36
C GLU A 168 4.93 -12.53 11.25
N VAL A 169 5.17 -11.58 12.17
CA VAL A 169 4.42 -10.33 12.21
C VAL A 169 4.92 -9.37 11.12
N PRO A 170 4.05 -8.88 10.21
CA PRO A 170 4.43 -7.92 9.19
C PRO A 170 4.69 -6.54 9.79
N GLY A 171 5.47 -5.75 9.09
CA GLY A 171 5.73 -4.35 9.42
C GLY A 171 7.21 -4.00 9.49
N TYR A 172 7.49 -2.74 9.86
CA TYR A 172 8.85 -2.24 9.97
C TYR A 172 9.58 -2.87 11.17
N GLN A 173 10.67 -3.57 10.89
CA GLN A 173 11.51 -4.23 11.89
C GLN A 173 12.58 -3.26 12.39
N ARG A 174 12.34 -2.61 13.52
CA ARG A 174 13.24 -1.57 14.08
C ARG A 174 14.67 -2.05 14.31
N GLY A 175 14.87 -3.34 14.61
CA GLY A 175 16.20 -3.91 14.82
C GLY A 175 17.04 -4.08 13.57
N SER A 176 16.42 -4.31 12.41
CA SER A 176 17.10 -4.51 11.12
C SER A 176 16.96 -3.32 10.16
N GLY A 177 16.10 -2.36 10.46
CA GLY A 177 15.78 -1.24 9.58
C GLY A 177 15.07 -1.66 8.29
N ARG A 178 14.46 -2.84 8.24
CA ARG A 178 13.79 -3.38 7.05
C ARG A 178 12.30 -3.51 7.29
N TYR A 179 11.51 -3.36 6.23
CA TYR A 179 10.09 -3.71 6.23
C TYR A 179 9.95 -5.19 5.87
N ARG A 180 9.15 -5.93 6.65
CA ARG A 180 8.79 -7.31 6.37
C ARG A 180 7.38 -7.35 5.81
N TRP A 181 7.26 -7.83 4.60
CA TRP A 181 5.98 -8.16 3.99
C TRP A 181 5.55 -9.56 4.44
N MET A 182 4.26 -9.77 4.56
CA MET A 182 3.68 -11.07 4.83
C MET A 182 2.67 -11.39 3.72
N PHE A 183 2.87 -12.53 3.08
CA PHE A 183 2.02 -13.03 2.01
C PHE A 183 1.47 -14.42 2.36
N PRO A 184 0.59 -14.55 3.38
CA PRO A 184 0.10 -15.86 3.79
C PRO A 184 -0.68 -16.51 2.65
N PRO A 185 -0.39 -17.77 2.32
CA PRO A 185 -1.03 -18.45 1.20
C PRO A 185 -2.55 -18.64 1.39
N GLU A 186 -3.03 -18.62 2.63
CA GLU A 186 -4.45 -18.68 2.96
C GLU A 186 -5.23 -17.41 2.60
N MET A 187 -4.54 -16.32 2.24
CA MET A 187 -5.16 -15.05 1.93
C MET A 187 -6.03 -15.14 0.67
N ARG A 188 -7.23 -14.62 0.77
CA ARG A 188 -8.22 -14.57 -0.32
C ARG A 188 -9.08 -13.32 -0.20
N VAL A 189 -9.60 -12.83 -1.29
CA VAL A 189 -10.55 -11.72 -1.28
C VAL A 189 -11.92 -12.26 -0.88
N VAL A 190 -12.51 -11.66 0.15
CA VAL A 190 -13.82 -12.01 0.68
C VAL A 190 -14.79 -10.84 0.53
N LEU A 191 -16.06 -11.16 0.36
CA LEU A 191 -17.17 -10.21 0.38
C LEU A 191 -17.83 -10.24 1.75
N CYS A 192 -18.13 -9.08 2.30
CA CYS A 192 -18.81 -8.88 3.57
C CYS A 192 -20.05 -7.97 3.37
N ASP A 193 -21.21 -8.46 3.76
CA ASP A 193 -22.46 -7.68 3.85
C ASP A 193 -22.53 -7.01 5.24
N LEU A 194 -22.38 -5.70 5.29
CA LEU A 194 -22.41 -4.93 6.53
C LEU A 194 -23.76 -4.98 7.28
N LYS A 195 -24.85 -5.33 6.59
CA LYS A 195 -26.16 -5.54 7.22
C LYS A 195 -26.18 -6.78 8.09
N LYS A 196 -25.36 -7.78 7.74
CA LYS A 196 -25.19 -9.01 8.52
C LYS A 196 -24.19 -8.86 9.66
N ALA A 197 -23.35 -7.83 9.62
CA ALA A 197 -22.40 -7.48 10.67
C ALA A 197 -23.14 -6.85 11.88
N ASP A 198 -24.13 -7.53 12.43
CA ASP A 198 -25.05 -7.06 13.45
C ASP A 198 -24.57 -7.31 14.90
N GLY A 199 -23.39 -7.92 15.04
CA GLY A 199 -22.82 -8.30 16.34
C GLY A 199 -23.34 -9.63 16.88
N SER A 200 -24.16 -10.37 16.12
CA SER A 200 -24.56 -11.73 16.48
C SER A 200 -23.37 -12.68 16.53
N ALA A 201 -23.44 -13.71 17.36
CA ALA A 201 -22.39 -14.71 17.45
C ALA A 201 -22.18 -15.41 16.08
N ASN A 202 -20.90 -15.43 15.63
CA ASN A 202 -20.49 -16.10 14.38
C ASN A 202 -20.98 -15.45 13.07
N TRP A 203 -21.42 -14.18 13.05
CA TRP A 203 -21.79 -13.51 11.80
C TRP A 203 -20.63 -13.52 10.78
N GLN A 204 -19.37 -13.54 11.23
CA GLN A 204 -18.17 -13.65 10.36
C GLN A 204 -18.18 -14.92 9.50
N SER A 205 -18.92 -15.97 9.90
CA SER A 205 -19.10 -17.16 9.06
C SER A 205 -19.88 -16.89 7.77
N SER A 206 -20.52 -15.71 7.65
CA SER A 206 -21.20 -15.27 6.43
C SER A 206 -20.28 -14.61 5.41
N LEU A 207 -18.98 -14.41 5.73
CA LEU A 207 -17.99 -13.93 4.78
C LEU A 207 -17.87 -14.88 3.59
N GLN A 208 -17.92 -14.35 2.38
CA GLN A 208 -17.92 -15.15 1.16
C GLN A 208 -16.60 -14.96 0.39
N PRO A 209 -15.73 -15.98 0.29
CA PRO A 209 -14.61 -15.94 -0.62
C PRO A 209 -15.09 -15.73 -2.07
N ILE A 210 -14.53 -14.74 -2.75
CA ILE A 210 -14.87 -14.43 -4.15
C ILE A 210 -13.68 -14.63 -5.09
N ILE A 211 -12.44 -14.50 -4.60
CA ILE A 211 -11.21 -14.79 -5.34
C ILE A 211 -10.19 -15.41 -4.38
N GLY A 212 -9.41 -16.36 -4.90
CA GLY A 212 -8.41 -17.12 -4.14
C GLY A 212 -8.97 -18.40 -3.56
N ASP A 213 -8.18 -19.47 -3.60
CA ASP A 213 -8.54 -20.79 -3.06
C ASP A 213 -7.86 -21.08 -1.70
N GLY A 214 -7.04 -20.14 -1.22
CA GLY A 214 -6.29 -20.26 0.03
C GLY A 214 -5.04 -21.12 -0.07
N LYS A 215 -4.46 -21.25 -1.26
CA LYS A 215 -3.18 -21.94 -1.50
C LYS A 215 -2.07 -20.99 -1.95
N ALA A 216 -2.44 -19.79 -2.38
CA ALA A 216 -1.54 -18.70 -2.70
C ALA A 216 -2.13 -17.38 -2.20
N TYR A 217 -1.27 -16.41 -1.93
CA TYR A 217 -1.71 -15.07 -1.55
C TYR A 217 -2.48 -14.40 -2.70
N VAL A 218 -3.74 -14.03 -2.43
CA VAL A 218 -4.58 -13.26 -3.33
C VAL A 218 -5.22 -12.12 -2.54
N ALA A 219 -4.88 -10.87 -2.88
CA ALA A 219 -5.27 -9.70 -2.11
C ALA A 219 -5.26 -8.40 -2.94
N GLU A 220 -5.28 -7.26 -2.25
CA GLU A 220 -5.14 -5.92 -2.82
C GLU A 220 -6.26 -5.58 -3.82
N GLY A 221 -7.49 -6.00 -3.45
CA GLY A 221 -8.67 -5.85 -4.29
C GLY A 221 -9.26 -4.46 -4.27
N SER A 222 -9.53 -3.88 -5.45
CA SER A 222 -10.34 -2.69 -5.64
C SER A 222 -11.24 -2.83 -6.88
N THR A 223 -12.24 -1.96 -7.06
CA THR A 223 -13.19 -2.09 -8.17
C THR A 223 -13.21 -0.85 -9.05
N THR A 224 -13.68 -1.00 -10.29
CA THR A 224 -14.12 0.13 -11.11
C THR A 224 -15.25 0.90 -10.42
N THR A 225 -15.40 2.19 -10.74
CA THR A 225 -16.45 3.05 -10.15
C THR A 225 -17.88 2.59 -10.47
N ASP A 226 -18.06 1.80 -11.53
CA ASP A 226 -19.33 1.16 -11.90
C ASP A 226 -19.50 -0.25 -11.32
N GLY A 227 -18.52 -0.73 -10.54
CA GLY A 227 -18.53 -2.01 -9.87
C GLY A 227 -18.45 -3.24 -10.78
N LYS A 228 -18.19 -3.08 -12.08
CA LYS A 228 -18.18 -4.22 -13.02
C LYS A 228 -16.91 -5.06 -12.96
N TRP A 229 -15.79 -4.44 -12.68
CA TRP A 229 -14.49 -5.10 -12.65
C TRP A 229 -13.87 -5.01 -11.27
N LEU A 230 -13.19 -6.07 -10.87
CA LEU A 230 -12.38 -6.14 -9.67
C LEU A 230 -10.93 -6.40 -10.09
N ILE A 231 -10.01 -5.51 -9.68
CA ILE A 231 -8.57 -5.67 -9.87
C ILE A 231 -7.95 -6.19 -8.58
N TYR A 232 -6.93 -7.05 -8.68
CA TYR A 232 -6.29 -7.66 -7.51
C TYR A 232 -4.87 -8.12 -7.84
N CYS A 233 -4.08 -8.42 -6.81
CA CYS A 233 -2.76 -9.05 -6.90
C CYS A 233 -2.88 -10.54 -6.57
N ASP A 234 -2.17 -11.38 -7.34
CA ASP A 234 -2.15 -12.84 -7.21
C ASP A 234 -0.69 -13.33 -7.22
N LEU A 235 -0.29 -14.10 -6.20
CA LEU A 235 1.04 -14.70 -6.07
C LEU A 235 1.07 -16.20 -6.43
N THR A 236 0.07 -16.70 -7.13
CA THR A 236 0.01 -18.13 -7.53
C THR A 236 1.25 -18.57 -8.31
N GLN A 237 1.86 -17.66 -9.06
CA GLN A 237 3.10 -17.90 -9.84
C GLN A 237 4.40 -17.60 -9.06
N ASN A 238 4.33 -17.40 -7.72
CA ASN A 238 5.43 -17.02 -6.83
C ASN A 238 6.05 -15.64 -7.11
N GLN A 239 5.42 -14.82 -7.89
CA GLN A 239 5.68 -13.39 -8.08
C GLN A 239 4.33 -12.68 -8.02
N GLY A 240 4.29 -11.41 -7.64
CA GLY A 240 3.03 -10.68 -7.64
C GLY A 240 2.65 -10.29 -9.06
N ASP A 241 1.50 -10.75 -9.53
CA ASP A 241 0.94 -10.39 -10.83
C ASP A 241 -0.40 -9.68 -10.63
N ILE A 242 -0.76 -8.78 -11.54
CA ILE A 242 -2.00 -8.02 -11.45
C ILE A 242 -3.02 -8.57 -12.46
N PHE A 243 -4.18 -8.94 -11.94
CA PHE A 243 -5.33 -9.44 -12.70
C PHE A 243 -6.55 -8.54 -12.54
N VAL A 244 -7.44 -8.57 -13.53
CA VAL A 244 -8.81 -8.10 -13.36
C VAL A 244 -9.78 -9.27 -13.50
N MET A 245 -10.88 -9.22 -12.76
CA MET A 245 -12.00 -10.15 -12.87
C MET A 245 -13.27 -9.38 -13.22
N ASN A 246 -13.96 -9.85 -14.27
CA ASN A 246 -15.32 -9.39 -14.53
C ASN A 246 -16.25 -9.97 -13.46
N ARG A 247 -16.88 -9.12 -12.65
CA ARG A 247 -17.70 -9.55 -11.51
C ARG A 247 -19.03 -10.17 -11.92
N GLN A 248 -19.44 -10.00 -13.18
CA GLN A 248 -20.70 -10.54 -13.67
C GLN A 248 -20.58 -12.00 -14.11
N ASN A 249 -19.49 -12.36 -14.81
CA ASN A 249 -19.29 -13.70 -15.36
C ASN A 249 -18.08 -14.46 -14.76
N GLY A 250 -17.25 -13.79 -13.97
CA GLY A 250 -16.08 -14.39 -13.32
C GLY A 250 -14.84 -14.51 -14.21
N ASP A 251 -14.85 -14.02 -15.45
CA ASP A 251 -13.70 -14.06 -16.34
C ASP A 251 -12.53 -13.26 -15.77
N LYS A 252 -11.34 -13.86 -15.78
CA LYS A 252 -10.10 -13.29 -15.26
C LYS A 252 -9.14 -13.00 -16.40
N ILE A 253 -8.54 -11.82 -16.39
CA ILE A 253 -7.63 -11.34 -17.40
C ILE A 253 -6.35 -10.86 -16.72
N PRO A 254 -5.16 -11.39 -17.11
CA PRO A 254 -3.89 -10.83 -16.64
C PRO A 254 -3.68 -9.44 -17.23
N LEU A 255 -3.25 -8.48 -16.40
CA LEU A 255 -2.91 -7.15 -16.85
C LEU A 255 -1.41 -6.87 -16.80
N VAL A 256 -0.75 -7.27 -15.71
CA VAL A 256 0.69 -7.05 -15.51
C VAL A 256 1.30 -8.34 -14.99
N GLU A 257 2.24 -8.88 -15.76
CA GLU A 257 2.99 -10.12 -15.46
C GLU A 257 4.49 -9.84 -15.67
N ALA A 258 5.02 -8.78 -15.03
CA ALA A 258 6.44 -8.45 -15.14
C ALA A 258 7.27 -9.29 -14.15
N PRO A 259 8.59 -9.46 -14.36
CA PRO A 259 9.44 -10.11 -13.38
C PRO A 259 9.43 -9.37 -12.04
N GLY A 260 9.37 -10.09 -10.91
CA GLY A 260 9.32 -9.52 -9.58
C GLY A 260 7.88 -9.33 -9.07
N TYR A 261 7.72 -8.40 -8.14
CA TYR A 261 6.42 -8.13 -7.52
C TYR A 261 5.75 -6.92 -8.16
N ASP A 262 4.57 -7.12 -8.72
CA ASP A 262 3.63 -6.10 -9.15
C ASP A 262 2.40 -6.13 -8.24
N GLY A 263 2.01 -5.00 -7.62
CA GLY A 263 0.90 -5.00 -6.66
C GLY A 263 0.36 -3.62 -6.32
N GLY A 264 -0.62 -3.60 -5.40
CA GLY A 264 -1.33 -2.39 -4.97
C GLY A 264 -2.05 -1.66 -6.09
N PRO A 265 -2.82 -2.36 -6.95
CA PRO A 265 -3.44 -1.75 -8.09
C PRO A 265 -4.72 -0.98 -7.73
N PHE A 266 -4.90 0.19 -8.36
CA PHE A 266 -6.16 0.95 -8.31
C PHE A 266 -6.54 1.43 -9.69
N PHE A 267 -7.86 1.42 -9.97
CA PHE A 267 -8.39 2.06 -11.17
C PHE A 267 -8.32 3.58 -11.08
N SER A 268 -8.13 4.24 -12.21
CA SER A 268 -8.35 5.69 -12.31
C SER A 268 -9.85 6.00 -12.20
N PRO A 269 -10.22 7.24 -11.80
CA PRO A 269 -11.63 7.63 -11.64
C PRO A 269 -12.49 7.46 -12.90
N ASP A 270 -11.88 7.49 -14.07
CA ASP A 270 -12.54 7.28 -15.38
C ASP A 270 -12.56 5.80 -15.82
N ASN A 271 -12.03 4.87 -15.00
CA ASN A 271 -11.91 3.44 -15.26
C ASN A 271 -11.11 3.08 -16.53
N LYS A 272 -10.27 4.00 -17.03
CA LYS A 272 -9.50 3.79 -18.27
C LYS A 272 -8.05 3.45 -18.02
N ARG A 273 -7.57 3.64 -16.81
CA ARG A 273 -6.18 3.40 -16.41
C ARG A 273 -6.14 2.70 -15.08
N ILE A 274 -4.97 2.16 -14.78
CA ILE A 274 -4.61 1.65 -13.46
C ILE A 274 -3.32 2.32 -12.99
N CYS A 275 -3.13 2.48 -11.69
CA CYS A 275 -1.82 2.72 -11.08
C CYS A 275 -1.45 1.53 -10.20
N TYR A 276 -0.16 1.27 -10.06
CA TYR A 276 0.35 0.17 -9.26
C TYR A 276 1.84 0.37 -8.94
N ARG A 277 2.40 -0.48 -8.08
CA ARG A 277 3.82 -0.52 -7.75
C ARG A 277 4.47 -1.79 -8.31
N SER A 278 5.75 -1.69 -8.66
CA SER A 278 6.53 -2.81 -9.21
C SER A 278 7.99 -2.75 -8.77
N ASP A 279 8.59 -3.90 -8.46
CA ASP A 279 10.05 -4.03 -8.25
C ASP A 279 10.74 -4.78 -9.41
N ARG A 280 10.16 -4.76 -10.59
CA ARG A 280 10.67 -5.46 -11.79
C ARG A 280 12.14 -5.18 -12.15
N ALA A 281 12.72 -4.14 -11.57
CA ALA A 281 14.16 -3.90 -11.65
C ALA A 281 15.00 -4.87 -10.81
N GLY A 282 14.38 -5.69 -9.95
CA GLY A 282 15.01 -6.71 -9.13
C GLY A 282 15.95 -6.18 -8.04
N ASN A 283 15.74 -4.92 -7.62
CA ASN A 283 16.58 -4.24 -6.63
C ASN A 283 15.88 -3.95 -5.31
N ASN A 284 14.66 -4.45 -5.11
CA ASN A 284 13.75 -4.19 -3.99
C ASN A 284 13.38 -2.70 -3.82
N MET A 285 13.57 -1.89 -4.87
CA MET A 285 13.16 -0.49 -4.92
C MET A 285 11.89 -0.38 -5.74
N LEU A 286 10.75 -0.55 -5.07
CA LEU A 286 9.45 -0.38 -5.71
C LEU A 286 9.35 0.96 -6.43
N GLN A 287 8.83 0.95 -7.65
CA GLN A 287 8.54 2.15 -8.42
C GLN A 287 7.05 2.19 -8.78
N VAL A 288 6.53 3.39 -8.99
CA VAL A 288 5.12 3.62 -9.36
C VAL A 288 4.97 3.59 -10.87
N TYR A 289 3.94 2.90 -11.33
CA TYR A 289 3.56 2.76 -12.73
C TYR A 289 2.10 3.17 -12.93
N VAL A 290 1.78 3.58 -14.15
CA VAL A 290 0.42 3.77 -14.66
C VAL A 290 0.30 3.00 -15.97
N ALA A 291 -0.81 2.32 -16.20
CA ALA A 291 -1.10 1.68 -17.47
C ALA A 291 -2.48 2.09 -17.99
N ASP A 292 -2.55 2.31 -19.30
CA ASP A 292 -3.81 2.50 -20.03
C ASP A 292 -4.43 1.14 -20.33
N LEU A 293 -5.70 0.98 -20.01
CA LEU A 293 -6.44 -0.25 -20.28
C LEU A 293 -6.81 -0.37 -21.76
N ALA A 294 -6.82 -1.58 -22.28
CA ALA A 294 -7.35 -1.93 -23.58
C ALA A 294 -8.77 -2.46 -23.43
N PHE A 295 -9.63 -2.08 -24.36
CA PHE A 295 -11.05 -2.49 -24.38
C PHE A 295 -11.42 -3.05 -25.75
N ASP A 296 -12.30 -4.04 -25.77
CA ASP A 296 -12.95 -4.48 -26.99
C ASP A 296 -14.12 -3.56 -27.42
N ALA A 297 -14.77 -3.88 -28.53
CA ALA A 297 -15.89 -3.10 -29.06
C ALA A 297 -17.13 -3.07 -28.12
N THR A 298 -17.21 -3.97 -27.15
CA THR A 298 -18.30 -4.06 -26.15
C THR A 298 -17.97 -3.33 -24.86
N GLY A 299 -16.73 -2.81 -24.73
CA GLY A 299 -16.24 -2.14 -23.52
C GLY A 299 -15.69 -3.09 -22.46
N HIS A 300 -15.44 -4.36 -22.80
CA HIS A 300 -14.75 -5.27 -21.90
C HIS A 300 -13.25 -5.00 -21.88
N ILE A 301 -12.63 -5.06 -20.69
CA ILE A 301 -11.18 -4.99 -20.54
C ILE A 301 -10.56 -6.22 -21.18
N THR A 302 -9.54 -6.01 -22.04
CA THR A 302 -8.83 -7.09 -22.74
C THR A 302 -7.33 -7.15 -22.39
N GLY A 303 -6.83 -6.18 -21.64
CA GLY A 303 -5.44 -6.07 -21.25
C GLY A 303 -5.03 -4.62 -21.03
N ILE A 304 -3.75 -4.31 -21.23
CA ILE A 304 -3.21 -2.96 -21.24
C ILE A 304 -2.78 -2.57 -22.66
N SER A 305 -2.96 -1.28 -23.03
CA SER A 305 -2.57 -0.74 -24.32
C SER A 305 -1.29 0.08 -24.28
N ALA A 306 -0.95 0.65 -23.12
CA ALA A 306 0.27 1.39 -22.89
C ALA A 306 0.63 1.36 -21.40
N GLU A 307 1.91 1.48 -21.08
CA GLU A 307 2.42 1.49 -19.72
C GLU A 307 3.44 2.62 -19.53
N TYR A 308 3.40 3.27 -18.38
CA TYR A 308 4.24 4.41 -18.05
C TYR A 308 4.86 4.24 -16.66
N GLN A 309 6.17 4.22 -16.60
CA GLN A 309 6.89 4.31 -15.33
C GLN A 309 6.83 5.77 -14.85
N VAL A 310 6.21 6.00 -13.69
CA VAL A 310 5.97 7.34 -13.13
C VAL A 310 7.15 7.80 -12.27
N THR A 311 7.69 6.90 -11.42
CA THR A 311 8.89 7.19 -10.63
C THR A 311 10.08 6.40 -11.15
N ARG A 312 11.30 7.01 -11.12
CA ARG A 312 12.54 6.44 -11.67
C ARG A 312 13.76 6.79 -10.84
N ASP A 313 13.60 6.89 -9.53
CA ASP A 313 14.67 7.26 -8.63
C ASP A 313 15.21 6.04 -7.83
N ALA A 314 16.18 6.29 -6.95
CA ALA A 314 16.79 5.27 -6.10
C ALA A 314 16.07 5.14 -4.74
N ASN A 315 14.80 5.53 -4.66
CA ASN A 315 13.99 5.42 -3.46
C ASN A 315 12.94 4.31 -3.61
N VAL A 316 12.37 3.87 -2.51
CA VAL A 316 11.17 3.05 -2.51
C VAL A 316 9.97 3.97 -2.68
N ASN A 317 9.20 3.78 -3.76
CA ASN A 317 7.99 4.51 -4.09
C ASN A 317 6.83 3.51 -4.17
N TRP A 318 5.80 3.65 -3.33
CA TRP A 318 4.76 2.65 -3.20
C TRP A 318 3.40 3.26 -2.81
N CYS A 319 2.35 2.42 -2.75
CA CYS A 319 0.96 2.79 -2.47
C CYS A 319 0.46 4.01 -3.27
N PRO A 320 0.55 3.99 -4.61
CA PRO A 320 0.02 5.05 -5.43
C PRO A 320 -1.52 5.07 -5.37
N TYR A 321 -2.09 6.27 -5.39
CA TYR A 321 -3.53 6.46 -5.46
C TYR A 321 -3.88 7.67 -6.34
N PHE A 322 -4.85 7.54 -7.25
CA PHE A 322 -5.28 8.66 -8.09
C PHE A 322 -6.04 9.70 -7.30
N HIS A 323 -5.74 10.97 -7.54
CA HIS A 323 -6.68 12.03 -7.19
C HIS A 323 -7.95 11.89 -8.05
N PRO A 324 -9.17 12.20 -7.53
CA PRO A 324 -10.42 12.07 -8.29
C PRO A 324 -10.48 12.85 -9.61
N SER A 325 -9.61 13.85 -9.81
CA SER A 325 -9.47 14.50 -11.13
C SER A 325 -8.83 13.61 -12.20
N GLY A 326 -8.18 12.50 -11.82
CA GLY A 326 -7.42 11.63 -12.71
C GLY A 326 -6.14 12.25 -13.30
N LYS A 327 -5.70 13.44 -12.81
CA LYS A 327 -4.57 14.20 -13.37
C LYS A 327 -3.25 13.91 -12.68
N PHE A 328 -3.27 13.50 -11.43
CA PHE A 328 -2.09 13.21 -10.63
C PHE A 328 -2.34 12.06 -9.64
N LEU A 329 -1.26 11.53 -9.10
CA LEU A 329 -1.23 10.54 -8.03
C LEU A 329 -0.70 11.16 -6.75
N VAL A 330 -1.09 10.57 -5.62
CA VAL A 330 -0.33 10.59 -4.38
C VAL A 330 0.30 9.23 -4.15
N PHE A 331 1.45 9.18 -3.50
CA PHE A 331 2.17 7.95 -3.18
C PHE A 331 3.10 8.16 -1.99
N ALA A 332 3.55 7.10 -1.35
CA ALA A 332 4.56 7.17 -0.31
C ALA A 332 5.95 6.95 -0.87
N SER A 333 6.94 7.73 -0.40
CA SER A 333 8.33 7.64 -0.84
C SER A 333 9.30 7.67 0.32
N SER A 334 10.39 6.90 0.21
CA SER A 334 11.54 6.94 1.12
C SER A 334 12.53 8.07 0.77
N ALA A 335 12.15 9.02 -0.09
CA ALA A 335 13.04 10.11 -0.52
C ALA A 335 13.54 11.00 0.64
N ALA A 336 12.78 11.11 1.73
CA ALA A 336 13.24 11.79 2.94
C ALA A 336 14.23 10.90 3.73
N SER A 337 13.89 9.66 4.01
CA SER A 337 14.74 8.56 4.50
C SER A 337 13.93 7.26 4.57
N HIS A 338 14.61 6.10 4.66
CA HIS A 338 13.93 4.81 4.88
C HIS A 338 13.24 4.70 6.26
N SER A 339 13.55 5.55 7.22
CA SER A 339 12.88 5.62 8.52
C SER A 339 11.80 6.70 8.59
N ASN A 340 11.65 7.50 7.52
CA ASN A 340 10.75 8.65 7.44
C ASN A 340 10.13 8.71 6.03
N TYR A 341 9.22 7.78 5.74
CA TYR A 341 8.45 7.81 4.51
C TYR A 341 7.49 8.98 4.54
N GLU A 342 7.33 9.63 3.41
CA GLU A 342 6.43 10.78 3.27
C GLU A 342 5.50 10.61 2.08
N VAL A 343 4.37 11.28 2.13
CA VAL A 343 3.46 11.37 0.99
C VAL A 343 3.99 12.39 0.00
N PHE A 344 4.00 12.01 -1.26
CA PHE A 344 4.31 12.86 -2.41
C PHE A 344 3.14 12.90 -3.38
N SER A 345 3.02 13.97 -4.15
CA SER A 345 2.15 14.03 -5.33
C SER A 345 3.00 14.10 -6.61
N ILE A 346 2.46 13.59 -7.73
CA ILE A 346 3.15 13.55 -9.02
C ILE A 346 2.14 13.52 -10.17
N ASP A 347 2.43 14.20 -11.27
CA ASP A 347 1.57 14.17 -12.46
C ASP A 347 1.44 12.74 -13.02
N ALA A 348 0.21 12.34 -13.32
CA ALA A 348 -0.09 11.01 -13.86
C ALA A 348 -1.32 11.04 -14.75
N GLY A 349 -1.33 11.92 -15.76
CA GLY A 349 -2.48 12.03 -16.64
C GLY A 349 -2.38 13.13 -17.67
N VAL A 350 -3.53 13.50 -18.23
CA VAL A 350 -3.63 14.57 -19.21
C VAL A 350 -3.83 15.89 -18.49
N VAL A 351 -2.90 16.81 -18.68
CA VAL A 351 -2.97 18.18 -18.20
C VAL A 351 -3.29 19.09 -19.38
N ASP A 352 -4.31 19.95 -19.23
CA ASP A 352 -4.63 20.98 -20.21
C ASP A 352 -3.89 22.26 -19.83
N ARG A 353 -2.96 22.71 -20.70
CA ARG A 353 -2.32 24.01 -20.59
C ARG A 353 -2.71 24.86 -21.79
N ASP A 354 -3.41 25.95 -21.52
CA ASP A 354 -3.79 26.95 -22.53
C ASP A 354 -4.50 26.35 -23.77
N GLY A 355 -5.38 25.35 -23.53
CA GLY A 355 -6.09 24.63 -24.56
C GLY A 355 -5.29 23.52 -25.25
N VAL A 356 -4.04 23.29 -24.84
CA VAL A 356 -3.20 22.19 -25.33
C VAL A 356 -3.16 21.06 -24.33
N LYS A 357 -3.75 19.91 -24.67
CA LYS A 357 -3.70 18.69 -23.87
C LYS A 357 -2.29 18.10 -23.92
N GLN A 358 -1.64 18.01 -22.79
CA GLN A 358 -0.33 17.36 -22.62
C GLN A 358 -0.49 16.12 -21.75
N VAL A 359 -0.02 14.97 -22.23
CA VAL A 359 0.10 13.76 -21.42
C VAL A 359 1.35 13.91 -20.56
N ARG A 360 1.19 13.82 -19.24
CA ARG A 360 2.27 13.97 -18.27
C ARG A 360 2.28 12.81 -17.31
N TYR A 361 3.41 12.14 -17.24
CA TYR A 361 3.71 11.12 -16.25
C TYR A 361 5.07 11.41 -15.62
N GLY A 362 5.12 11.40 -14.29
CA GLY A 362 6.37 11.55 -13.56
C GLY A 362 6.95 12.97 -13.54
N THR A 363 6.14 14.00 -13.78
CA THR A 363 6.53 15.41 -13.64
C THR A 363 5.87 16.05 -12.42
N ASN A 364 6.35 17.24 -12.00
CA ASN A 364 5.83 18.01 -10.87
C ASN A 364 5.75 17.21 -9.57
N GLN A 365 6.75 16.37 -9.29
CA GLN A 365 6.82 15.67 -8.01
C GLN A 365 6.95 16.69 -6.88
N ARG A 366 6.10 16.52 -5.85
CA ARG A 366 6.07 17.41 -4.69
C ARG A 366 5.87 16.61 -3.42
N ARG A 367 6.65 16.90 -2.37
CA ARG A 367 6.42 16.41 -1.02
C ARG A 367 5.19 17.07 -0.42
N VAL A 368 4.30 16.28 0.16
CA VAL A 368 3.00 16.70 0.73
C VAL A 368 3.06 16.70 2.26
N THR A 369 3.65 15.65 2.85
CA THR A 369 3.76 15.50 4.31
C THR A 369 5.18 15.73 4.79
N HIS A 370 5.33 16.19 6.05
CA HIS A 370 6.63 16.63 6.59
C HIS A 370 6.85 16.21 8.05
N ALA A 371 5.98 15.40 8.64
CA ALA A 371 6.13 15.00 10.04
C ALA A 371 7.26 13.97 10.23
N THR A 372 7.82 13.94 11.45
CA THR A 372 8.79 12.89 11.81
C THR A 372 8.08 11.56 11.99
N GLY A 373 8.58 10.51 11.40
CA GLY A 373 7.98 9.18 11.35
C GLY A 373 7.42 8.90 9.95
N ALA A 374 6.82 7.72 9.75
CA ALA A 374 6.29 7.36 8.45
C ALA A 374 4.89 7.95 8.24
N ASP A 375 4.68 8.62 7.10
CA ASP A 375 3.39 8.97 6.52
C ASP A 375 3.23 8.19 5.22
N VAL A 376 2.27 7.26 5.17
CA VAL A 376 2.13 6.26 4.11
C VAL A 376 0.66 5.95 3.81
N LEU A 377 0.42 5.19 2.72
CA LEU A 377 -0.92 4.73 2.31
C LEU A 377 -1.91 5.90 2.13
N PRO A 378 -1.54 6.93 1.34
CA PRO A 378 -2.40 8.07 1.11
C PRO A 378 -3.55 7.71 0.17
N VAL A 379 -4.76 8.17 0.49
CA VAL A 379 -5.94 8.05 -0.37
C VAL A 379 -6.78 9.32 -0.32
N PHE A 380 -7.54 9.61 -1.36
CA PHE A 380 -8.46 10.74 -1.39
C PHE A 380 -9.89 10.32 -1.05
N SER A 381 -10.66 11.24 -0.48
CA SER A 381 -12.11 11.18 -0.56
C SER A 381 -12.56 11.28 -2.02
N HIS A 382 -13.74 10.74 -2.34
CA HIS A 382 -14.26 10.75 -3.71
C HIS A 382 -14.55 12.15 -4.23
N ASP A 383 -14.85 13.10 -3.32
CA ASP A 383 -15.01 14.52 -3.67
C ASP A 383 -13.66 15.26 -3.86
N GLY A 384 -12.54 14.62 -3.59
CA GLY A 384 -11.17 15.14 -3.75
C GLY A 384 -10.77 16.19 -2.71
N LYS A 385 -11.56 16.43 -1.68
CA LYS A 385 -11.31 17.49 -0.70
C LYS A 385 -10.47 17.03 0.48
N TRP A 386 -10.40 15.72 0.75
CA TRP A 386 -9.75 15.17 1.91
C TRP A 386 -8.68 14.17 1.50
N LEU A 387 -7.49 14.29 2.09
CA LEU A 387 -6.44 13.28 2.05
C LEU A 387 -6.48 12.51 3.37
N LEU A 388 -6.58 11.18 3.30
CA LEU A 388 -6.52 10.23 4.40
C LEU A 388 -5.24 9.42 4.26
N TRP A 389 -4.50 9.21 5.36
CA TRP A 389 -3.25 8.44 5.36
C TRP A 389 -2.96 7.79 6.70
N THR A 390 -2.01 6.87 6.72
CA THR A 390 -1.43 6.29 7.92
C THR A 390 -0.21 7.10 8.33
N GLY A 391 -0.17 7.61 9.55
CA GLY A 391 0.92 8.44 10.04
C GLY A 391 1.43 8.04 11.43
N GLN A 392 2.69 8.40 11.74
CA GLN A 392 3.31 8.23 13.04
C GLN A 392 3.53 9.59 13.73
N ARG A 393 2.54 10.46 13.66
CA ARG A 393 2.59 11.86 14.10
C ARG A 393 2.30 12.07 15.57
N GLY A 394 1.67 11.09 16.24
CA GLY A 394 1.34 11.15 17.66
C GLY A 394 2.56 11.06 18.57
N ASP A 395 2.40 11.43 19.83
CA ASP A 395 3.48 11.43 20.83
C ASP A 395 4.08 10.05 21.06
N ASP A 396 3.28 8.99 20.98
CA ASP A 396 3.68 7.60 21.16
C ASP A 396 4.30 6.96 19.89
N LYS A 397 4.35 7.69 18.78
CA LYS A 397 4.88 7.22 17.49
C LYS A 397 4.24 5.91 16.98
N SER A 398 3.05 5.59 17.45
CA SER A 398 2.26 4.50 16.88
C SER A 398 1.71 4.90 15.51
N SER A 399 1.51 3.92 14.61
CA SER A 399 0.84 4.15 13.33
C SER A 399 -0.65 4.34 13.57
N GLN A 400 -1.19 5.49 13.17
CA GLN A 400 -2.61 5.84 13.32
C GLN A 400 -3.13 6.48 12.04
N LEU A 401 -4.46 6.57 11.89
CA LEU A 401 -5.08 7.22 10.76
C LEU A 401 -5.19 8.74 10.98
N PHE A 402 -4.83 9.48 9.95
CA PHE A 402 -4.94 10.94 9.89
C PHE A 402 -5.68 11.34 8.62
N VAL A 403 -6.41 12.44 8.72
CA VAL A 403 -7.07 13.07 7.58
C VAL A 403 -6.80 14.57 7.61
N ALA A 404 -6.67 15.20 6.45
CA ALA A 404 -6.57 16.64 6.33
C ALA A 404 -7.27 17.13 5.06
N GLU A 405 -7.69 18.38 5.09
CA GLU A 405 -8.28 19.04 3.94
C GLU A 405 -7.20 19.34 2.89
N TRP A 406 -7.43 18.88 1.64
CA TRP A 406 -6.54 19.10 0.51
C TRP A 406 -6.76 20.49 -0.09
N LYS A 407 -5.71 21.29 -0.18
CA LYS A 407 -5.78 22.69 -0.66
C LYS A 407 -5.19 22.91 -2.04
N LEU A 408 -4.40 21.95 -2.53
CA LEU A 408 -3.84 22.14 -3.86
C LEU A 408 -4.94 21.99 -4.93
N PRO A 409 -4.90 22.84 -5.97
CA PRO A 409 -5.88 22.73 -7.04
C PRO A 409 -5.73 21.40 -7.78
N ALA A 410 -6.85 20.84 -8.20
CA ALA A 410 -6.90 19.67 -9.06
C ALA A 410 -6.29 19.92 -10.46
N ASP A 411 -6.03 21.20 -10.80
CA ASP A 411 -5.39 21.61 -12.06
C ASP A 411 -3.99 22.16 -11.75
N PRO A 412 -2.91 21.52 -12.24
CA PRO A 412 -1.54 21.96 -12.02
C PRO A 412 -1.16 23.27 -12.78
N LYS A 413 -2.12 24.04 -13.30
CA LYS A 413 -1.86 25.35 -13.94
C LYS A 413 -1.28 26.40 -13.01
N ILE A 414 -1.46 26.24 -11.69
CA ILE A 414 -0.94 27.21 -10.73
C ILE A 414 0.51 26.84 -10.42
N GLU A 415 1.44 27.74 -10.74
CA GLU A 415 2.81 27.65 -10.28
C GLU A 415 2.81 27.60 -8.74
N MET A 416 3.34 26.54 -8.21
CA MET A 416 3.38 26.30 -6.78
C MET A 416 4.45 27.22 -6.16
N PRO A 417 4.15 27.99 -5.13
CA PRO A 417 5.18 28.78 -4.47
C PRO A 417 6.23 27.86 -3.85
N GLY A 418 7.47 27.97 -4.32
CA GLY A 418 8.66 27.46 -3.66
C GLY A 418 9.27 26.16 -4.16
N ASN A 419 9.56 26.02 -5.44
CA ASN A 419 10.68 25.18 -5.85
C ASN A 419 11.98 25.94 -5.51
N VAL A 420 12.58 25.63 -4.37
CA VAL A 420 13.99 25.99 -4.13
C VAL A 420 14.80 25.15 -5.11
N SER A 421 15.14 25.74 -6.25
CA SER A 421 16.12 25.18 -7.16
C SER A 421 17.44 25.07 -6.39
N HIS A 422 17.88 23.84 -6.09
CA HIS A 422 19.27 23.62 -5.74
C HIS A 422 20.10 24.04 -6.97
N GLY A 423 20.65 25.25 -6.89
CA GLY A 423 21.54 25.78 -7.88
C GLY A 423 22.74 24.85 -8.06
N SER A 424 22.78 24.18 -9.21
CA SER A 424 24.02 23.58 -9.70
C SER A 424 25.00 24.71 -10.00
N GLY A 425 25.88 24.97 -9.05
CA GLY A 425 27.03 25.84 -9.26
C GLY A 425 27.98 25.22 -10.28
N ALA A 426 27.71 25.43 -11.55
CA ALA A 426 28.68 25.19 -12.60
C ALA A 426 29.65 26.35 -12.62
N THR A 427 30.79 26.24 -11.99
CA THR A 427 31.94 27.12 -12.18
C THR A 427 32.44 26.98 -13.62
N LYS A 428 32.32 28.03 -14.40
CA LYS A 428 32.96 28.17 -15.71
C LYS A 428 34.48 28.14 -15.54
N PRO A 429 35.25 27.41 -16.32
CA PRO A 429 36.71 27.55 -16.31
C PRO A 429 37.11 28.83 -17.01
N ALA A 430 38.01 29.57 -16.36
CA ALA A 430 38.61 30.78 -16.89
C ALA A 430 39.39 30.51 -18.17
N GLY A 431 39.13 31.30 -19.20
CA GLY A 431 39.90 31.25 -20.44
C GLY A 431 41.34 31.68 -20.24
N SER A 432 42.28 30.93 -20.78
CA SER A 432 43.65 31.37 -21.01
C SER A 432 43.78 31.89 -22.43
N SER A 433 44.10 33.15 -22.51
CA SER A 433 44.61 33.79 -23.72
C SER A 433 46.05 33.33 -23.97
N ARG A 434 46.30 32.67 -25.07
CA ARG A 434 47.33 32.96 -26.09
C ARG A 434 47.25 31.92 -27.20
#